data_2e06fb80ca407aa62cd35482f682ae06
#
_entry.id   2e06fb80ca407aa62cd35482f682ae06
#
_cell.length_a   1.000
_cell.length_b   1.000
_cell.length_c   1.000
_cell.angle_alpha   90.00
_cell.angle_beta   90.00
_cell.angle_gamma   90.00
#
_symmetry.space_group_name_H-M   'P 1'
#
loop_
_entity.id
_entity.type
_entity.pdbx_description
1 polymer ?
#
loop_
_entity_poly.entity_id
_entity_poly.type
_entity_poly.pdbx_seq_one_letter_code
_entity_poly.pdbx_strand_id
1 'polypeptide(L)'
;MSAVYTQREADEAQIKQQVARIAEGIRAKDLEGLRPIYATDIVSFDVEPPLQHVGVEAKLTNWANVFAVFRDADYEVRGLDVAAGDDVAFGHCFGRLHGTLMNGTAAKGIWVRVTFCFRKLDGAWQIVHDQASVPFDVLSGRGVADLEP
;
A
#
# COMPACT_ATOMS: atom_id res chain seq x y z
N MET A 1 16.24 -27.87 -7.25
CA MET A 1 16.36 -26.50 -6.72
C MET A 1 16.97 -26.52 -5.34
N SER A 2 17.77 -25.52 -5.00
CA SER A 2 18.33 -25.38 -3.67
C SER A 2 17.25 -24.95 -2.66
N ALA A 3 17.46 -25.26 -1.37
CA ALA A 3 16.56 -24.83 -0.29
C ALA A 3 16.40 -23.28 -0.23
N VAL A 4 17.44 -22.53 -0.59
CA VAL A 4 17.41 -21.05 -0.64
C VAL A 4 16.43 -20.57 -1.70
N TYR A 5 16.40 -21.21 -2.87
CA TYR A 5 15.48 -20.87 -3.95
C TYR A 5 14.03 -21.08 -3.53
N THR A 6 13.76 -22.24 -2.91
CA THR A 6 12.41 -22.58 -2.43
C THR A 6 11.93 -21.59 -1.35
N GLN A 7 12.82 -21.19 -0.44
CA GLN A 7 12.49 -20.23 0.61
C GLN A 7 12.16 -18.85 0.02
N ARG A 8 12.93 -18.37 -0.95
CA ARG A 8 12.66 -17.10 -1.61
C ARG A 8 11.32 -17.09 -2.33
N GLU A 9 11.01 -18.16 -3.04
CA GLU A 9 9.71 -18.29 -3.71
C GLU A 9 8.56 -18.25 -2.70
N ALA A 10 8.70 -18.93 -1.56
CA ALA A 10 7.71 -18.90 -0.50
C ALA A 10 7.58 -17.50 0.12
N ASP A 11 8.69 -16.84 0.36
CA ASP A 11 8.71 -15.48 0.91
C ASP A 11 8.05 -14.47 -0.05
N GLU A 12 8.36 -14.55 -1.33
CA GLU A 12 7.74 -13.69 -2.35
C GLU A 12 6.23 -13.93 -2.45
N ALA A 13 5.80 -15.19 -2.35
CA ALA A 13 4.38 -15.54 -2.33
C ALA A 13 3.68 -14.94 -1.10
N GLN A 14 4.29 -14.99 0.08
CA GLN A 14 3.76 -14.38 1.29
C GLN A 14 3.66 -12.86 1.18
N ILE A 15 4.66 -12.21 0.58
CA ILE A 15 4.66 -10.77 0.38
C ILE A 15 3.53 -10.36 -0.57
N LYS A 16 3.35 -11.08 -1.68
CA LYS A 16 2.24 -10.84 -2.60
C LYS A 16 0.89 -11.01 -1.90
N GLN A 17 0.78 -11.99 -1.01
CA GLN A 17 -0.42 -12.20 -0.21
C GLN A 17 -0.67 -11.03 0.75
N GLN A 18 0.37 -10.46 1.37
CA GLN A 18 0.24 -9.27 2.22
C GLN A 18 -0.31 -8.08 1.42
N VAL A 19 0.15 -7.87 0.19
CA VAL A 19 -0.38 -6.82 -0.69
C VAL A 19 -1.85 -7.08 -1.02
N ALA A 20 -2.22 -8.33 -1.30
CA ALA A 20 -3.61 -8.71 -1.54
C ALA A 20 -4.50 -8.44 -0.32
N ARG A 21 -3.99 -8.68 0.89
CA ARG A 21 -4.69 -8.38 2.14
C ARG A 21 -4.93 -6.89 2.35
N ILE A 22 -4.04 -6.04 1.87
CA ILE A 22 -4.26 -4.59 1.89
C ILE A 22 -5.52 -4.25 1.07
N ALA A 23 -5.62 -4.75 -0.15
CA ALA A 23 -6.77 -4.52 -1.01
C ALA A 23 -8.08 -5.05 -0.37
N GLU A 24 -8.03 -6.23 0.23
CA GLU A 24 -9.18 -6.80 0.94
C GLU A 24 -9.59 -5.96 2.16
N GLY A 25 -8.62 -5.52 2.96
CA GLY A 25 -8.87 -4.66 4.12
C GLY A 25 -9.47 -3.32 3.74
N ILE A 26 -9.06 -2.76 2.62
CA ILE A 26 -9.64 -1.52 2.09
C ILE A 26 -11.09 -1.75 1.66
N ARG A 27 -11.39 -2.82 0.93
CA ARG A 27 -12.76 -3.16 0.52
C ARG A 27 -13.68 -3.36 1.71
N ALA A 28 -13.20 -4.01 2.75
CA ALA A 28 -13.95 -4.27 3.97
C ALA A 28 -13.95 -3.08 4.95
N LYS A 29 -13.15 -2.05 4.69
CA LYS A 29 -12.90 -0.94 5.63
C LYS A 29 -12.47 -1.46 7.01
N ASP A 30 -11.60 -2.47 7.01
CA ASP A 30 -11.21 -3.23 8.19
C ASP A 30 -9.84 -2.77 8.69
N LEU A 31 -9.82 -1.78 9.57
CA LEU A 31 -8.58 -1.25 10.15
C LEU A 31 -7.81 -2.31 10.93
N GLU A 32 -8.51 -3.13 11.69
CA GLU A 32 -7.86 -4.17 12.49
C GLU A 32 -7.30 -5.30 11.62
N GLY A 33 -7.90 -5.56 10.46
CA GLY A 33 -7.35 -6.47 9.46
C GLY A 33 -6.10 -5.94 8.78
N LEU A 34 -5.98 -4.61 8.65
CA LEU A 34 -4.80 -3.97 8.08
C LEU A 34 -3.64 -3.91 9.08
N ARG A 35 -3.92 -3.79 10.37
CA ARG A 35 -2.92 -3.58 11.42
C ARG A 35 -1.74 -4.56 11.35
N PRO A 36 -1.93 -5.88 11.28
CA PRO A 36 -0.80 -6.83 11.31
C PRO A 36 0.08 -6.80 10.06
N ILE A 37 -0.35 -6.16 8.98
CA ILE A 37 0.44 -6.04 7.75
C ILE A 37 1.56 -5.02 7.94
N TYR A 38 1.35 -4.03 8.81
CA TYR A 38 2.29 -2.95 9.07
C TYR A 38 3.09 -3.20 10.34
N ALA A 39 4.39 -2.89 10.29
CA ALA A 39 5.21 -2.87 11.49
C ALA A 39 4.74 -1.75 12.43
N THR A 40 4.89 -1.95 13.73
CA THR A 40 4.45 -0.95 14.72
C THR A 40 5.14 0.40 14.56
N ASP A 41 6.37 0.41 14.07
CA ASP A 41 7.19 1.60 13.85
C ASP A 41 7.28 2.04 12.37
N ILE A 42 6.32 1.63 11.57
CA ILE A 42 6.29 1.98 10.14
C ILE A 42 6.47 3.50 9.92
N VAL A 43 7.22 3.84 8.86
CA VAL A 43 7.26 5.20 8.33
C VAL A 43 6.60 5.18 6.95
N SER A 44 5.55 5.97 6.78
CA SER A 44 4.76 5.97 5.55
C SER A 44 4.74 7.36 4.91
N PHE A 45 5.00 7.41 3.61
CA PHE A 45 4.89 8.62 2.80
C PHE A 45 3.68 8.48 1.89
N ASP A 46 2.70 9.34 2.09
CA ASP A 46 1.49 9.32 1.27
C ASP A 46 1.52 10.45 0.22
N VAL A 47 0.56 10.41 -0.69
CA VAL A 47 0.40 11.43 -1.74
C VAL A 47 0.07 12.80 -1.13
N GLU A 48 -0.79 12.79 -0.11
CA GLU A 48 -1.25 14.01 0.55
C GLU A 48 -0.40 14.34 1.78
N PRO A 49 -0.41 15.63 2.20
CA PRO A 49 0.22 16.01 3.47
C PRO A 49 -0.32 15.21 4.66
N PRO A 50 0.47 15.05 5.71
CA PRO A 50 1.78 15.63 6.00
C PRO A 50 2.91 14.93 5.24
N LEU A 51 4.16 15.37 5.44
CA LEU A 51 5.33 14.77 4.79
C LEU A 51 5.47 13.27 5.11
N GLN A 52 5.06 12.86 6.30
CA GLN A 52 5.15 11.46 6.71
C GLN A 52 4.14 11.15 7.81
N HIS A 53 3.79 9.87 7.89
CA HIS A 53 3.08 9.27 9.01
C HIS A 53 4.05 8.31 9.72
N VAL A 54 4.23 8.47 11.01
CA VAL A 54 5.16 7.63 11.80
C VAL A 54 4.36 6.78 12.75
N GLY A 55 4.56 5.46 12.67
CA GLY A 55 3.90 4.48 13.51
C GLY A 55 2.60 3.95 12.92
N VAL A 56 2.24 2.74 13.34
CA VAL A 56 1.06 2.05 12.81
C VAL A 56 -0.24 2.78 13.16
N GLU A 57 -0.31 3.45 14.31
CA GLU A 57 -1.52 4.20 14.68
C GLU A 57 -1.76 5.37 13.73
N ALA A 58 -0.72 6.11 13.36
CA ALA A 58 -0.83 7.19 12.38
C ALA A 58 -1.23 6.65 11.00
N LYS A 59 -0.65 5.53 10.60
CA LYS A 59 -1.01 4.86 9.34
C LYS A 59 -2.48 4.45 9.31
N LEU A 60 -2.99 3.86 10.37
CA LEU A 60 -4.38 3.44 10.46
C LEU A 60 -5.34 4.63 10.56
N THR A 61 -4.96 5.70 11.24
CA THR A 61 -5.74 6.94 11.27
C THR A 61 -5.89 7.52 9.86
N ASN A 62 -4.82 7.49 9.07
CA ASN A 62 -4.87 7.92 7.67
C ASN A 62 -5.89 7.08 6.87
N TRP A 63 -5.87 5.75 7.02
CA TRP A 63 -6.86 4.88 6.39
C TRP A 63 -8.27 5.16 6.91
N ALA A 64 -8.45 5.39 8.20
CA ALA A 64 -9.76 5.72 8.77
C ALA A 64 -10.36 6.99 8.14
N ASN A 65 -9.54 8.01 7.90
CA ASN A 65 -9.97 9.23 7.24
C ASN A 65 -10.41 8.96 5.79
N VAL A 66 -9.71 8.09 5.08
CA VAL A 66 -10.08 7.66 3.73
C VAL A 66 -11.42 6.91 3.77
N PHE A 67 -11.57 5.97 4.70
CA PHE A 67 -12.80 5.17 4.81
C PHE A 67 -14.03 6.00 5.16
N ALA A 68 -13.85 7.11 5.86
CA ALA A 68 -14.94 8.02 6.19
C ALA A 68 -15.52 8.73 4.95
N VAL A 69 -14.75 8.84 3.88
CA VAL A 69 -15.16 9.50 2.63
C VAL A 69 -15.91 8.54 1.70
N PHE A 70 -15.63 7.24 1.77
CA PHE A 70 -16.20 6.23 0.88
C PHE A 70 -17.34 5.49 1.56
N ARG A 71 -18.46 5.34 0.84
CA ARG A 71 -19.50 4.37 1.18
C ARG A 71 -19.04 2.96 0.82
N ASP A 72 -18.57 2.78 -0.41
CA ASP A 72 -17.98 1.54 -0.91
C ASP A 72 -16.59 1.85 -1.46
N ALA A 73 -15.57 1.20 -0.94
CA ALA A 73 -14.19 1.37 -1.38
C ALA A 73 -13.69 0.10 -2.06
N ASP A 74 -12.89 0.27 -3.08
CA ASP A 74 -12.16 -0.80 -3.74
C ASP A 74 -10.73 -0.33 -4.04
N TYR A 75 -9.83 -1.29 -4.21
CA TYR A 75 -8.43 -1.00 -4.49
C TYR A 75 -7.92 -1.94 -5.58
N GLU A 76 -7.45 -1.37 -6.67
CA GLU A 76 -6.85 -2.12 -7.77
C GLU A 76 -5.34 -2.04 -7.69
N VAL A 77 -4.68 -3.19 -7.85
CA VAL A 77 -3.22 -3.31 -7.90
C VAL A 77 -2.84 -3.79 -9.30
N ARG A 78 -1.88 -3.10 -9.92
CA ARG A 78 -1.41 -3.45 -11.26
C ARG A 78 0.11 -3.44 -11.31
N GLY A 79 0.69 -4.45 -11.95
CA GLY A 79 2.13 -4.51 -12.18
C GLY A 79 2.95 -4.77 -10.92
N LEU A 80 2.43 -5.56 -9.98
CA LEU A 80 3.17 -5.90 -8.76
C LEU A 80 4.40 -6.73 -9.07
N ASP A 81 5.55 -6.23 -8.65
CA ASP A 81 6.85 -6.90 -8.74
C ASP A 81 7.49 -6.92 -7.35
N VAL A 82 7.96 -8.08 -6.93
CA VAL A 82 8.49 -8.33 -5.58
C VAL A 82 9.83 -9.03 -5.67
N ALA A 83 10.78 -8.59 -4.85
CA ALA A 83 12.06 -9.26 -4.68
C ALA A 83 12.34 -9.43 -3.19
N ALA A 84 12.60 -10.68 -2.76
CA ALA A 84 12.85 -11.01 -1.37
C ALA A 84 14.29 -11.44 -1.16
N GLY A 85 14.92 -10.89 -0.11
CA GLY A 85 16.16 -11.40 0.49
C GLY A 85 15.83 -12.29 1.69
N ASP A 86 16.79 -12.48 2.58
CA ASP A 86 16.61 -13.36 3.74
C ASP A 86 15.66 -12.75 4.79
N ASP A 87 15.80 -11.46 5.06
CA ASP A 87 15.05 -10.76 6.11
C ASP A 87 14.54 -9.38 5.67
N VAL A 88 14.87 -8.93 4.47
CA VAL A 88 14.36 -7.70 3.86
C VAL A 88 13.87 -7.98 2.45
N ALA A 89 12.86 -7.24 2.04
CA ALA A 89 12.28 -7.36 0.72
C ALA A 89 11.73 -6.01 0.27
N PHE A 90 11.51 -5.89 -1.02
CA PHE A 90 10.78 -4.75 -1.57
C PHE A 90 9.78 -5.21 -2.62
N GLY A 91 8.78 -4.38 -2.82
CA GLY A 91 7.84 -4.55 -3.91
C GLY A 91 7.41 -3.20 -4.44
N HIS A 92 7.01 -3.14 -5.69
CA HIS A 92 6.42 -1.94 -6.26
C HIS A 92 5.27 -2.30 -7.19
N CYS A 93 4.33 -1.38 -7.30
CA CYS A 93 3.17 -1.55 -8.16
C CYS A 93 2.54 -0.20 -8.47
N PHE A 94 1.50 -0.24 -9.29
CA PHE A 94 0.54 0.86 -9.38
C PHE A 94 -0.68 0.48 -8.56
N GLY A 95 -1.27 1.45 -7.88
CA GLY A 95 -2.47 1.26 -7.08
C GLY A 95 -3.51 2.33 -7.40
N ARG A 96 -4.78 1.95 -7.33
CA ARG A 96 -5.88 2.89 -7.52
C ARG A 96 -6.98 2.61 -6.51
N LEU A 97 -7.21 3.59 -5.64
CA LEU A 97 -8.36 3.60 -4.74
C LEU A 97 -9.55 4.21 -5.49
N HIS A 98 -10.65 3.48 -5.56
CA HIS A 98 -11.85 3.92 -6.25
C HIS A 98 -13.10 3.39 -5.55
N GLY A 99 -14.27 3.79 -5.99
CA GLY A 99 -15.52 3.29 -5.44
C GLY A 99 -16.63 4.31 -5.47
N THR A 100 -17.47 4.31 -4.46
CA THR A 100 -18.60 5.22 -4.30
C THR A 100 -18.43 6.04 -3.04
N LEU A 101 -18.54 7.35 -3.17
CA LEU A 101 -18.45 8.28 -2.04
C LEU A 101 -19.72 8.22 -1.18
N MET A 102 -19.67 8.77 0.02
CA MET A 102 -20.82 8.82 0.95
C MET A 102 -22.03 9.53 0.35
N ASN A 103 -21.84 10.50 -0.55
CA ASN A 103 -22.91 11.20 -1.24
C ASN A 103 -23.49 10.44 -2.45
N GLY A 104 -23.03 9.23 -2.72
CA GLY A 104 -23.46 8.40 -3.84
C GLY A 104 -22.74 8.66 -5.16
N THR A 105 -21.81 9.62 -5.21
CA THR A 105 -21.04 9.93 -6.41
C THR A 105 -19.97 8.86 -6.65
N ALA A 106 -19.81 8.43 -7.89
CA ALA A 106 -18.73 7.53 -8.26
C ALA A 106 -17.38 8.25 -8.17
N ALA A 107 -16.40 7.63 -7.52
CA ALA A 107 -15.03 8.11 -7.46
C ALA A 107 -14.15 7.19 -8.32
N LYS A 108 -13.71 7.68 -9.47
CA LYS A 108 -12.81 6.95 -10.36
C LYS A 108 -11.46 6.68 -9.70
N GLY A 109 -11.03 7.58 -8.82
CA GLY A 109 -9.72 7.51 -8.18
C GLY A 109 -8.59 7.91 -9.11
N ILE A 110 -7.39 7.87 -8.57
CA ILE A 110 -6.17 8.17 -9.31
C ILE A 110 -5.22 6.98 -9.19
N TRP A 111 -4.43 6.78 -10.25
CA TRP A 111 -3.33 5.82 -10.19
C TRP A 111 -2.15 6.44 -9.46
N VAL A 112 -1.64 5.73 -8.48
CA VAL A 112 -0.45 6.13 -7.73
C VAL A 112 0.65 5.09 -7.93
N ARG A 113 1.89 5.51 -7.79
CA ARG A 113 3.05 4.64 -7.73
C ARG A 113 3.25 4.26 -6.27
N VAL A 114 3.37 2.97 -5.99
CA VAL A 114 3.54 2.47 -4.63
C VAL A 114 4.80 1.65 -4.55
N THR A 115 5.62 1.93 -3.54
CA THR A 115 6.77 1.11 -3.17
C THR A 115 6.57 0.64 -1.74
N PHE A 116 6.79 -0.65 -1.51
CA PHE A 116 6.73 -1.29 -0.20
C PHE A 116 8.11 -1.79 0.18
N CYS A 117 8.53 -1.51 1.41
CA CYS A 117 9.71 -2.11 2.00
C CYS A 117 9.27 -3.02 3.14
N PHE A 118 9.73 -4.26 3.13
CA PHE A 118 9.34 -5.28 4.08
C PHE A 118 10.53 -5.71 4.92
N ARG A 119 10.25 -6.09 6.17
CA ARG A 119 11.17 -6.89 6.99
C ARG A 119 10.48 -8.13 7.50
N LYS A 120 11.25 -9.20 7.63
CA LYS A 120 10.78 -10.42 8.28
C LYS A 120 10.98 -10.26 9.79
N LEU A 121 9.88 -10.04 10.50
CA LEU A 121 9.86 -9.79 11.95
C LEU A 121 9.13 -10.96 12.60
N ASP A 122 9.82 -11.69 13.48
CA ASP A 122 9.28 -12.86 14.18
C ASP A 122 8.62 -13.87 13.19
N GLY A 123 9.28 -14.10 12.06
CA GLY A 123 8.82 -15.04 11.04
C GLY A 123 7.75 -14.52 10.10
N ALA A 124 7.28 -13.29 10.26
CA ALA A 124 6.25 -12.68 9.42
C ALA A 124 6.80 -11.49 8.64
N TRP A 125 6.41 -11.38 7.38
CA TRP A 125 6.75 -10.22 6.55
C TRP A 125 5.82 -9.07 6.87
N GLN A 126 6.39 -7.95 7.32
CA GLN A 126 5.65 -6.72 7.62
C GLN A 126 6.23 -5.53 6.87
N ILE A 127 5.36 -4.58 6.52
CA ILE A 127 5.75 -3.35 5.85
C ILE A 127 6.36 -2.41 6.89
N VAL A 128 7.63 -2.05 6.71
CA VAL A 128 8.35 -1.09 7.56
C VAL A 128 8.37 0.30 6.95
N HIS A 129 8.17 0.39 5.65
CA HIS A 129 8.07 1.65 4.93
C HIS A 129 7.24 1.45 3.67
N ASP A 130 6.42 2.43 3.36
CA ASP A 130 5.77 2.53 2.06
C ASP A 130 5.78 3.96 1.56
N GLN A 131 5.64 4.10 0.26
CA GLN A 131 5.54 5.39 -0.40
C GLN A 131 4.52 5.30 -1.53
N ALA A 132 3.60 6.25 -1.54
CA ALA A 132 2.68 6.46 -2.65
C ALA A 132 2.91 7.84 -3.25
N SER A 133 2.92 7.94 -4.57
CA SER A 133 3.18 9.20 -5.25
C SER A 133 2.50 9.27 -6.61
N VAL A 134 2.34 10.50 -7.08
CA VAL A 134 2.06 10.79 -8.50
C VAL A 134 3.22 11.60 -9.06
N PRO A 135 3.42 11.61 -10.39
CA PRO A 135 4.41 12.50 -11.00
C PRO A 135 4.11 13.96 -10.68
N PHE A 136 5.15 14.71 -10.37
CA PHE A 136 5.07 16.14 -10.12
C PHE A 136 5.65 16.89 -11.31
N ASP A 137 4.84 17.75 -11.95
CA ASP A 137 5.32 18.59 -13.04
C ASP A 137 5.98 19.84 -12.46
N VAL A 138 7.30 19.91 -12.59
CA VAL A 138 8.11 21.01 -12.03
C VAL A 138 7.73 22.36 -12.63
N LEU A 139 7.40 22.39 -13.92
CA LEU A 139 7.09 23.65 -14.61
C LEU A 139 5.76 24.27 -14.15
N SER A 140 4.73 23.44 -13.98
CA SER A 140 3.41 23.91 -13.52
C SER A 140 3.29 23.96 -12.00
N GLY A 141 4.17 23.24 -11.27
CA GLY A 141 4.07 23.10 -9.82
C GLY A 141 2.93 22.22 -9.37
N ARG A 142 2.45 21.30 -10.21
CA ARG A 142 1.28 20.45 -9.94
C ARG A 142 1.62 18.98 -9.99
N GLY A 143 0.94 18.20 -9.15
CA GLY A 143 0.89 16.76 -9.30
C GLY A 143 0.05 16.38 -10.52
N VAL A 144 0.48 15.32 -11.24
CA VAL A 144 -0.22 14.84 -12.44
C VAL A 144 -0.94 13.54 -12.06
N ALA A 145 -2.25 13.63 -11.88
CA ALA A 145 -3.08 12.57 -11.32
C ALA A 145 -3.99 11.87 -12.34
N ASP A 146 -3.86 12.18 -13.62
CA ASP A 146 -4.69 11.67 -14.70
C ASP A 146 -3.98 10.68 -15.61
N LEU A 147 -2.80 10.21 -15.22
CA LEU A 147 -2.05 9.22 -15.98
C LEU A 147 -2.49 7.80 -15.61
N GLU A 148 -2.41 6.90 -16.58
CA GLU A 148 -2.73 5.48 -16.41
C GLU A 148 -1.53 4.61 -16.75
N PRO A 149 -1.30 3.51 -15.99
CA PRO A 149 -0.23 2.57 -16.29
C PRO A 149 -0.49 1.74 -17.55
#